data_62e2088eb1a7cf121eca114f4169fa9d
#
_entry.id   62e2088eb1a7cf121eca114f4169fa9d
#
_cell.length_a   1.000
_cell.length_b   1.000
_cell.length_c   1.000
_cell.angle_alpha   90.00
_cell.angle_beta   90.00
_cell.angle_gamma   90.00
#
_symmetry.space_group_name_H-M   'P 1'
#
loop_
_entity.id
_entity.type
_entity.pdbx_description
1 polymer ?
#
loop_
_entity_poly.entity_id
_entity_poly.type
_entity_poly.pdbx_seq_one_letter_code
_entity_poly.pdbx_strand_id
1 'polypeptide(L)'
;MARHIRIAAVQSAPQPIGESLDTFESELVAVVAQNPDVKFVVFPELHLFSADDAAEGDRTNRLNAAAQNLDSDFVRSLGAIARRAGIWLLPGSICERGAGGELFNTALVFSPEGKLVAHYRKVFPWRPSEPYDMGDRFVTFDIPGVGRFGISICYDSWFPEATRQLAWMGAEIIINIVKTTTEDRAQELVLARANSIVNQTFTVSVNCAGPIGKGRSILVDPEGAALVETDDAPAVLIHTFDLDAVANVRASGTAGLNRMWSQFTTTDPTLELPIYSGRISPERWNPQSASPTEEES
;
A
#
# COMPACT_ATOMS: atom_id res chain seq x y z
N MET A 1 0.40 25.59 -4.28
CA MET A 1 -0.17 24.87 -5.45
C MET A 1 -0.95 23.70 -4.89
N ALA A 2 -2.10 23.37 -5.47
CA ALA A 2 -2.90 22.23 -5.03
C ALA A 2 -2.12 20.92 -5.24
N ARG A 3 -2.13 20.04 -4.23
CA ARG A 3 -1.35 18.79 -4.21
C ARG A 3 -2.21 17.64 -4.70
N HIS A 4 -2.26 17.46 -6.02
CA HIS A 4 -3.08 16.41 -6.63
C HIS A 4 -2.25 15.30 -7.25
N ILE A 5 -2.77 14.08 -7.18
CA ILE A 5 -2.23 12.93 -7.92
C ILE A 5 -3.36 12.06 -8.45
N ARG A 6 -3.27 11.67 -9.72
CA ARG A 6 -4.19 10.70 -10.32
C ARG A 6 -3.59 9.31 -10.22
N ILE A 7 -4.28 8.41 -9.52
CA ILE A 7 -3.86 7.03 -9.25
C ILE A 7 -4.79 6.08 -10.00
N ALA A 8 -4.22 5.02 -10.57
CA ALA A 8 -4.93 3.85 -11.06
C ALA A 8 -4.63 2.65 -10.14
N ALA A 9 -5.64 2.10 -9.50
CA ALA A 9 -5.57 0.84 -8.76
C ALA A 9 -6.13 -0.27 -9.66
N VAL A 10 -5.27 -1.22 -10.03
CA VAL A 10 -5.58 -2.25 -11.04
C VAL A 10 -6.05 -3.51 -10.33
N GLN A 11 -7.34 -3.78 -10.37
CA GLN A 11 -7.91 -5.04 -9.92
C GLN A 11 -7.84 -6.04 -11.07
N SER A 12 -6.81 -6.85 -11.11
CA SER A 12 -6.62 -7.89 -12.13
C SER A 12 -6.29 -9.24 -11.51
N ALA A 13 -6.43 -10.29 -12.28
CA ALA A 13 -6.04 -11.64 -11.86
C ALA A 13 -4.51 -11.70 -11.69
N PRO A 14 -4.00 -12.37 -10.64
CA PRO A 14 -2.56 -12.50 -10.45
C PRO A 14 -1.94 -13.40 -11.53
N GLN A 15 -0.74 -13.04 -11.96
CA GLN A 15 0.00 -13.78 -12.99
C GLN A 15 0.77 -14.95 -12.36
N PRO A 16 0.82 -16.12 -13.03
CA PRO A 16 1.55 -17.29 -12.54
C PRO A 16 3.05 -16.99 -12.36
N ILE A 17 3.67 -17.64 -11.39
CA ILE A 17 5.13 -17.65 -11.24
C ILE A 17 5.78 -18.13 -12.55
N GLY A 18 6.75 -17.36 -13.06
CA GLY A 18 7.47 -17.65 -14.28
C GLY A 18 6.80 -17.13 -15.56
N GLU A 19 5.66 -16.46 -15.45
CA GLU A 19 5.09 -15.70 -16.57
C GLU A 19 6.06 -14.59 -17.02
N SER A 20 6.05 -14.28 -18.32
CA SER A 20 6.90 -13.21 -18.85
C SER A 20 6.48 -11.84 -18.32
N LEU A 21 7.46 -11.01 -17.97
CA LEU A 21 7.20 -9.60 -17.65
C LEU A 21 6.63 -8.80 -18.83
N ASP A 22 6.70 -9.32 -20.06
CA ASP A 22 6.06 -8.70 -21.24
C ASP A 22 4.53 -8.68 -21.09
N THR A 23 3.95 -9.73 -20.47
CA THR A 23 2.51 -9.78 -20.15
C THR A 23 2.13 -8.67 -19.20
N PHE A 24 2.89 -8.51 -18.12
CA PHE A 24 2.70 -7.44 -17.13
C PHE A 24 2.90 -6.05 -17.75
N GLU A 25 3.96 -5.87 -18.53
CA GLU A 25 4.23 -4.58 -19.21
C GLU A 25 3.10 -4.23 -20.17
N SER A 26 2.57 -5.20 -20.92
CA SER A 26 1.45 -4.98 -21.83
C SER A 26 0.18 -4.55 -21.10
N GLU A 27 -0.10 -5.16 -19.94
CA GLU A 27 -1.22 -4.75 -19.07
C GLU A 27 -1.03 -3.31 -18.56
N LEU A 28 0.15 -2.99 -18.04
CA LEU A 28 0.48 -1.65 -17.56
C LEU A 28 0.35 -0.59 -18.68
N VAL A 29 0.91 -0.87 -19.86
CA VAL A 29 0.84 0.02 -21.02
C VAL A 29 -0.62 0.27 -21.43
N ALA A 30 -1.46 -0.76 -21.41
CA ALA A 30 -2.88 -0.61 -21.71
C ALA A 30 -3.59 0.31 -20.71
N VAL A 31 -3.30 0.17 -19.41
CA VAL A 31 -3.85 1.06 -18.35
C VAL A 31 -3.43 2.51 -18.58
N VAL A 32 -2.14 2.75 -18.84
CA VAL A 32 -1.60 4.12 -19.04
C VAL A 32 -2.12 4.73 -20.33
N ALA A 33 -2.19 3.96 -21.41
CA ALA A 33 -2.68 4.45 -22.71
C ALA A 33 -4.17 4.88 -22.65
N GLN A 34 -4.98 4.16 -21.89
CA GLN A 34 -6.39 4.50 -21.70
C GLN A 34 -6.56 5.67 -20.70
N ASN A 35 -5.54 5.99 -19.91
CA ASN A 35 -5.60 6.99 -18.83
C ASN A 35 -4.29 7.81 -18.80
N PRO A 36 -4.06 8.69 -19.79
CA PRO A 36 -2.77 9.37 -19.98
C PRO A 36 -2.40 10.35 -18.83
N ASP A 37 -3.38 10.77 -18.02
CA ASP A 37 -3.16 11.65 -16.87
C ASP A 37 -2.78 10.91 -15.58
N VAL A 38 -2.81 9.57 -15.60
CA VAL A 38 -2.39 8.75 -14.45
C VAL A 38 -0.90 8.95 -14.20
N LYS A 39 -0.54 9.14 -12.92
CA LYS A 39 0.84 9.34 -12.49
C LYS A 39 1.37 8.19 -11.63
N PHE A 40 0.48 7.43 -11.00
CA PHE A 40 0.83 6.30 -10.17
C PHE A 40 -0.10 5.12 -10.48
N VAL A 41 0.48 3.95 -10.76
CA VAL A 41 -0.26 2.70 -10.99
C VAL A 41 0.10 1.70 -9.90
N VAL A 42 -0.94 1.09 -9.32
CA VAL A 42 -0.82 0.15 -8.20
C VAL A 42 -1.48 -1.18 -8.58
N PHE A 43 -0.73 -2.27 -8.43
CA PHE A 43 -1.21 -3.64 -8.61
C PHE A 43 -1.38 -4.37 -7.26
N PRO A 44 -2.16 -5.46 -7.20
CA PRO A 44 -2.43 -6.21 -5.98
C PRO A 44 -1.20 -6.93 -5.38
N GLU A 45 -1.34 -7.41 -4.16
CA GLU A 45 -0.37 -8.28 -3.49
C GLU A 45 -0.05 -9.52 -4.33
N LEU A 46 1.25 -9.87 -4.42
CA LEU A 46 1.76 -11.04 -5.16
C LEU A 46 1.22 -11.15 -6.60
N HIS A 47 0.97 -10.01 -7.24
CA HIS A 47 0.40 -9.98 -8.58
C HIS A 47 1.21 -10.79 -9.61
N LEU A 48 2.55 -10.79 -9.50
CA LEU A 48 3.47 -11.52 -10.37
C LEU A 48 3.95 -12.86 -9.76
N PHE A 49 3.40 -13.27 -8.63
CA PHE A 49 3.84 -14.43 -7.86
C PHE A 49 2.67 -15.35 -7.49
N SER A 50 1.75 -15.59 -8.43
CA SER A 50 0.67 -16.55 -8.19
C SER A 50 1.21 -17.97 -8.22
N ALA A 51 0.94 -18.70 -7.14
CA ALA A 51 1.13 -20.14 -7.02
C ALA A 51 -0.21 -20.84 -6.71
N ASP A 52 -1.32 -20.23 -7.14
CA ASP A 52 -2.68 -20.67 -6.78
C ASP A 52 -3.10 -21.94 -7.55
N ASP A 53 -2.38 -22.27 -8.63
CA ASP A 53 -2.49 -23.53 -9.39
C ASP A 53 -1.69 -24.70 -8.76
N ALA A 54 -0.89 -24.43 -7.74
CA ALA A 54 -0.09 -25.44 -7.09
C ALA A 54 -0.96 -26.36 -6.20
N ALA A 55 -0.60 -27.64 -6.13
CA ALA A 55 -1.18 -28.55 -5.15
C ALA A 55 -0.92 -28.04 -3.72
N GLU A 56 -1.86 -28.32 -2.81
CA GLU A 56 -1.69 -28.02 -1.40
C GLU A 56 -0.41 -28.68 -0.87
N GLY A 57 0.48 -27.92 -0.25
CA GLY A 57 1.82 -28.37 0.19
C GLY A 57 2.96 -28.07 -0.79
N ASP A 58 2.70 -27.83 -2.08
CA ASP A 58 3.74 -27.43 -3.03
C ASP A 58 3.86 -25.91 -3.19
N ARG A 59 2.83 -25.17 -2.80
CA ARG A 59 2.78 -23.70 -2.91
C ARG A 59 3.99 -23.03 -2.25
N THR A 60 4.31 -23.41 -1.02
CA THR A 60 5.46 -22.85 -0.30
C THR A 60 6.78 -23.12 -1.02
N ASN A 61 6.98 -24.31 -1.57
CA ASN A 61 8.19 -24.66 -2.31
C ASN A 61 8.32 -23.82 -3.58
N ARG A 62 7.23 -23.61 -4.32
CA ARG A 62 7.21 -22.77 -5.53
C ARG A 62 7.52 -21.30 -5.22
N LEU A 63 6.91 -20.76 -4.16
CA LEU A 63 7.18 -19.39 -3.69
C LEU A 63 8.65 -19.23 -3.28
N ASN A 64 9.20 -20.21 -2.53
CA ASN A 64 10.61 -20.22 -2.17
C ASN A 64 11.53 -20.29 -3.39
N ALA A 65 11.23 -21.13 -4.38
CA ALA A 65 12.03 -21.27 -5.59
C ALA A 65 12.01 -20.00 -6.45
N ALA A 66 10.90 -19.28 -6.45
CA ALA A 66 10.72 -18.03 -7.21
C ALA A 66 11.25 -16.77 -6.50
N ALA A 67 11.67 -16.90 -5.23
CA ALA A 67 12.06 -15.74 -4.43
C ALA A 67 13.22 -14.95 -5.06
N GLN A 68 13.13 -13.62 -5.02
CA GLN A 68 14.02 -12.66 -5.64
C GLN A 68 14.78 -11.85 -4.60
N ASN A 69 16.07 -11.59 -4.82
CA ASN A 69 16.77 -10.55 -4.07
C ASN A 69 16.35 -9.16 -4.58
N LEU A 70 16.42 -8.14 -3.74
CA LEU A 70 16.06 -6.77 -4.12
C LEU A 70 16.94 -6.19 -5.23
N ASP A 71 18.14 -6.73 -5.42
CA ASP A 71 19.11 -6.36 -6.47
C ASP A 71 19.08 -7.33 -7.67
N SER A 72 18.09 -8.20 -7.80
CA SER A 72 17.95 -9.16 -8.89
C SER A 72 17.65 -8.47 -10.24
N ASP A 73 17.93 -9.19 -11.35
CA ASP A 73 17.55 -8.74 -12.69
C ASP A 73 16.02 -8.57 -12.82
N PHE A 74 15.25 -9.39 -12.12
CA PHE A 74 13.80 -9.26 -12.08
C PHE A 74 13.37 -7.91 -11.52
N VAL A 75 13.90 -7.51 -10.37
CA VAL A 75 13.60 -6.21 -9.74
C VAL A 75 14.09 -5.05 -10.61
N ARG A 76 15.28 -5.16 -11.21
CA ARG A 76 15.77 -4.17 -12.18
C ARG A 76 14.87 -4.03 -13.40
N SER A 77 14.31 -5.15 -13.89
CA SER A 77 13.38 -5.15 -15.02
C SER A 77 12.07 -4.43 -14.69
N LEU A 78 11.52 -4.60 -13.49
CA LEU A 78 10.35 -3.84 -13.04
C LEU A 78 10.62 -2.33 -13.00
N GLY A 79 11.79 -1.92 -12.52
CA GLY A 79 12.22 -0.51 -12.59
C GLY A 79 12.34 0.00 -14.03
N ALA A 80 12.87 -0.82 -14.96
CA ALA A 80 12.95 -0.45 -16.38
C ALA A 80 11.55 -0.30 -17.02
N ILE A 81 10.58 -1.12 -16.63
CA ILE A 81 9.17 -1.00 -17.05
C ILE A 81 8.57 0.32 -16.54
N ALA A 82 8.72 0.65 -15.26
CA ALA A 82 8.26 1.91 -14.70
C ALA A 82 8.83 3.12 -15.46
N ARG A 83 10.15 3.06 -15.79
CA ARG A 83 10.82 4.12 -16.57
C ARG A 83 10.29 4.24 -18.00
N ARG A 84 10.04 3.12 -18.70
CA ARG A 84 9.47 3.17 -20.06
C ARG A 84 8.07 3.75 -20.06
N ALA A 85 7.27 3.42 -19.04
CA ALA A 85 5.93 3.97 -18.86
C ALA A 85 5.92 5.43 -18.35
N GLY A 86 7.02 5.92 -17.77
CA GLY A 86 7.16 7.27 -17.24
C GLY A 86 6.26 7.57 -16.03
N ILE A 87 5.98 6.57 -15.20
CA ILE A 87 5.03 6.66 -14.09
C ILE A 87 5.63 6.14 -12.78
N TRP A 88 5.06 6.53 -11.66
CA TRP A 88 5.23 5.82 -10.39
C TRP A 88 4.55 4.45 -10.51
N LEU A 89 5.21 3.41 -10.04
CA LEU A 89 4.72 2.03 -10.15
C LEU A 89 4.88 1.28 -8.84
N LEU A 90 3.77 0.69 -8.36
CA LEU A 90 3.77 -0.36 -7.35
C LEU A 90 3.25 -1.65 -8.05
N PRO A 91 4.14 -2.55 -8.49
CA PRO A 91 3.76 -3.74 -9.28
C PRO A 91 3.14 -4.86 -8.43
N GLY A 92 2.71 -4.53 -7.23
CA GLY A 92 2.30 -5.46 -6.21
C GLY A 92 3.44 -5.79 -5.25
N SER A 93 3.44 -7.00 -4.71
CA SER A 93 4.54 -7.50 -3.89
C SER A 93 5.22 -8.71 -4.54
N ILE A 94 6.43 -8.99 -4.11
CA ILE A 94 7.25 -10.13 -4.53
C ILE A 94 7.54 -11.06 -3.35
N CYS A 95 7.88 -12.32 -3.66
CA CYS A 95 8.58 -13.16 -2.73
C CYS A 95 10.04 -12.69 -2.67
N GLU A 96 10.46 -12.07 -1.57
CA GLU A 96 11.83 -11.60 -1.40
C GLU A 96 12.65 -12.64 -0.65
N ARG A 97 13.88 -12.92 -1.14
CA ARG A 97 14.90 -13.67 -0.41
C ARG A 97 15.74 -12.71 0.41
N GLY A 98 15.62 -12.79 1.74
CA GLY A 98 16.46 -12.04 2.66
C GLY A 98 17.91 -12.52 2.65
N ALA A 99 18.82 -11.71 3.20
CA ALA A 99 20.25 -12.00 3.24
C ALA A 99 20.61 -13.23 4.11
N GLY A 100 19.80 -13.56 5.12
CA GLY A 100 19.93 -14.72 5.97
C GLY A 100 19.16 -15.95 5.47
N GLY A 101 18.52 -15.87 4.30
CA GLY A 101 17.72 -16.94 3.73
C GLY A 101 16.23 -16.87 4.05
N GLU A 102 15.78 -15.82 4.75
CA GLU A 102 14.39 -15.56 5.08
C GLU A 102 13.55 -15.40 3.79
N LEU A 103 12.25 -15.66 3.91
CA LEU A 103 11.29 -15.41 2.85
C LEU A 103 10.33 -14.30 3.27
N PHE A 104 10.34 -13.16 2.57
CA PHE A 104 9.43 -12.06 2.86
C PHE A 104 8.41 -11.84 1.73
N ASN A 105 7.25 -11.31 2.10
CA ASN A 105 6.28 -10.72 1.18
C ASN A 105 6.56 -9.23 1.12
N THR A 106 7.11 -8.74 0.00
CA THR A 106 7.71 -7.40 -0.08
C THR A 106 7.11 -6.58 -1.21
N ALA A 107 6.43 -5.49 -0.85
CA ALA A 107 5.97 -4.47 -1.80
C ALA A 107 7.13 -3.61 -2.29
N LEU A 108 7.12 -3.25 -3.58
CA LEU A 108 8.15 -2.44 -4.23
C LEU A 108 7.52 -1.17 -4.81
N VAL A 109 8.20 -0.03 -4.69
CA VAL A 109 7.77 1.22 -5.34
C VAL A 109 8.90 1.76 -6.20
N PHE A 110 8.58 2.00 -7.47
CA PHE A 110 9.51 2.56 -8.44
C PHE A 110 9.10 3.97 -8.85
N SER A 111 10.09 4.85 -8.98
CA SER A 111 9.88 6.19 -9.55
C SER A 111 9.75 6.14 -11.09
N PRO A 112 9.31 7.24 -11.74
CA PRO A 112 9.28 7.35 -13.20
C PRO A 112 10.66 7.21 -13.86
N GLU A 113 11.76 7.39 -13.11
CA GLU A 113 13.14 7.16 -13.58
C GLU A 113 13.56 5.69 -13.46
N GLY A 114 12.70 4.84 -12.90
CA GLY A 114 12.95 3.40 -12.68
C GLY A 114 13.77 3.09 -11.44
N LYS A 115 13.92 4.04 -10.51
CA LYS A 115 14.61 3.82 -9.23
C LYS A 115 13.66 3.11 -8.27
N LEU A 116 14.14 2.09 -7.56
CA LEU A 116 13.46 1.52 -6.40
C LEU A 116 13.56 2.54 -5.26
N VAL A 117 12.48 3.26 -4.97
CA VAL A 117 12.45 4.34 -3.97
C VAL A 117 11.98 3.88 -2.60
N ALA A 118 11.19 2.80 -2.56
CA ALA A 118 10.77 2.16 -1.32
C ALA A 118 10.55 0.67 -1.52
N HIS A 119 10.80 -0.09 -0.46
CA HIS A 119 10.38 -1.48 -0.33
C HIS A 119 9.85 -1.70 1.08
N TYR A 120 8.79 -2.50 1.20
CA TYR A 120 8.14 -2.79 2.47
C TYR A 120 7.88 -4.27 2.62
N ARG A 121 8.45 -4.89 3.64
CA ARG A 121 8.20 -6.27 4.04
C ARG A 121 6.97 -6.32 4.94
N LYS A 122 6.00 -7.15 4.60
CA LYS A 122 4.77 -7.35 5.38
C LYS A 122 5.10 -7.61 6.86
N VAL A 123 4.60 -6.74 7.74
CA VAL A 123 4.88 -6.87 9.19
C VAL A 123 4.01 -7.94 9.83
N PHE A 124 2.77 -8.11 9.35
CA PHE A 124 1.83 -9.09 9.88
C PHE A 124 1.46 -10.16 8.83
N PRO A 125 2.34 -11.18 8.57
CA PRO A 125 1.96 -12.31 7.72
C PRO A 125 0.74 -13.03 8.30
N TRP A 126 -0.17 -13.48 7.43
CA TRP A 126 -1.37 -14.22 7.82
C TRP A 126 -1.02 -15.67 8.20
N ARG A 127 -0.64 -15.88 9.46
CA ARG A 127 -0.21 -17.19 9.97
C ARG A 127 -1.40 -18.05 10.38
N PRO A 128 -1.35 -19.36 10.19
CA PRO A 128 -0.24 -20.16 9.62
C PRO A 128 -0.26 -20.26 8.09
N SER A 129 -1.18 -19.59 7.41
CA SER A 129 -1.46 -19.79 5.97
C SER A 129 -0.39 -19.22 5.04
N GLU A 130 0.38 -18.24 5.51
CA GLU A 130 1.48 -17.63 4.74
C GLU A 130 2.84 -18.10 5.26
N PRO A 131 3.78 -18.48 4.35
CA PRO A 131 5.10 -19.00 4.73
C PRO A 131 6.15 -17.89 4.97
N TYR A 132 5.72 -16.62 5.10
CA TYR A 132 6.62 -15.48 5.14
C TYR A 132 7.11 -15.16 6.55
N ASP A 133 8.36 -14.69 6.62
CA ASP A 133 8.91 -14.03 7.79
C ASP A 133 8.33 -12.63 7.95
N MET A 134 8.32 -12.13 9.19
CA MET A 134 7.83 -10.79 9.51
C MET A 134 8.80 -9.71 9.04
N GLY A 135 8.29 -8.62 8.49
CA GLY A 135 9.01 -7.36 8.37
C GLY A 135 9.30 -6.73 9.74
N ASP A 136 10.27 -5.84 9.79
CA ASP A 136 10.78 -5.21 11.02
C ASP A 136 10.40 -3.74 11.17
N ARG A 137 9.75 -3.14 10.17
CA ARG A 137 9.42 -1.71 10.17
C ARG A 137 8.27 -1.37 9.24
N PHE A 138 7.56 -0.28 9.55
CA PHE A 138 6.63 0.38 8.64
C PHE A 138 7.39 1.33 7.72
N VAL A 139 6.89 1.53 6.50
CA VAL A 139 7.57 2.30 5.46
C VAL A 139 6.64 3.34 4.85
N THR A 140 7.15 4.57 4.72
CA THR A 140 6.55 5.64 3.94
C THR A 140 7.51 6.07 2.83
N PHE A 141 6.97 6.68 1.77
CA PHE A 141 7.77 7.32 0.72
C PHE A 141 7.09 8.61 0.27
N ASP A 142 7.88 9.51 -0.28
CA ASP A 142 7.39 10.80 -0.75
C ASP A 142 7.35 10.83 -2.28
N ILE A 143 6.25 11.39 -2.82
CA ILE A 143 6.19 11.81 -4.22
C ILE A 143 6.41 13.32 -4.23
N PRO A 144 7.51 13.81 -4.82
CA PRO A 144 7.86 15.24 -4.80
C PRO A 144 6.74 16.12 -5.33
N GLY A 145 6.43 17.19 -4.59
CA GLY A 145 5.35 18.13 -4.93
C GLY A 145 3.92 17.62 -4.71
N VAL A 146 3.76 16.37 -4.24
CA VAL A 146 2.46 15.74 -3.98
C VAL A 146 2.28 15.51 -2.48
N GLY A 147 3.05 14.61 -1.86
CA GLY A 147 2.93 14.28 -0.44
C GLY A 147 3.49 12.89 -0.10
N ARG A 148 3.12 12.42 1.09
CA ARG A 148 3.65 11.19 1.68
C ARG A 148 2.65 10.03 1.59
N PHE A 149 3.15 8.88 1.21
CA PHE A 149 2.41 7.62 1.05
C PHE A 149 2.90 6.59 2.06
N GLY A 150 1.97 5.84 2.65
CA GLY A 150 2.26 4.67 3.47
C GLY A 150 2.00 3.38 2.70
N ILE A 151 2.79 2.36 2.95
CA ILE A 151 2.62 1.03 2.32
C ILE A 151 2.11 0.04 3.37
N SER A 152 1.11 -0.74 3.00
CA SER A 152 0.51 -1.80 3.80
C SER A 152 0.21 -2.99 2.89
N ILE A 153 0.33 -4.22 3.40
CA ILE A 153 0.03 -5.43 2.63
C ILE A 153 -1.05 -6.25 3.36
N CYS A 154 -2.23 -6.32 2.75
CA CYS A 154 -3.32 -7.24 3.09
C CYS A 154 -3.63 -7.26 4.60
N TYR A 155 -3.19 -8.32 5.31
CA TYR A 155 -3.48 -8.55 6.72
C TYR A 155 -2.95 -7.47 7.66
N ASP A 156 -1.96 -6.66 7.25
CA ASP A 156 -1.51 -5.49 8.03
C ASP A 156 -2.67 -4.54 8.38
N SER A 157 -3.68 -4.42 7.52
CA SER A 157 -4.82 -3.52 7.71
C SER A 157 -5.75 -3.92 8.86
N TRP A 158 -5.64 -5.17 9.34
CA TRP A 158 -6.37 -5.69 10.50
C TRP A 158 -5.79 -5.22 11.83
N PHE A 159 -4.55 -4.71 11.80
CA PHE A 159 -3.83 -4.21 12.97
C PHE A 159 -3.90 -2.68 12.98
N PRO A 160 -4.67 -2.07 13.92
CA PRO A 160 -4.80 -0.62 14.02
C PRO A 160 -3.45 0.09 14.14
N GLU A 161 -2.47 -0.57 14.72
CA GLU A 161 -1.09 -0.10 14.88
C GLU A 161 -0.44 0.22 13.54
N ALA A 162 -0.64 -0.61 12.52
CA ALA A 162 -0.03 -0.44 11.22
C ALA A 162 -0.47 0.88 10.57
N THR A 163 -1.77 1.09 10.43
CA THR A 163 -2.31 2.30 9.80
C THR A 163 -2.05 3.54 10.66
N ARG A 164 -2.19 3.43 11.99
CA ARG A 164 -1.88 4.53 12.93
C ARG A 164 -0.41 4.94 12.84
N GLN A 165 0.50 3.98 12.79
CA GLN A 165 1.93 4.27 12.69
C GLN A 165 2.26 4.96 11.36
N LEU A 166 1.71 4.48 10.24
CA LEU A 166 1.91 5.12 8.94
C LEU A 166 1.38 6.56 8.92
N ALA A 167 0.18 6.80 9.48
CA ALA A 167 -0.40 8.13 9.57
C ALA A 167 0.43 9.05 10.48
N TRP A 168 0.94 8.52 11.59
CA TRP A 168 1.84 9.25 12.49
C TRP A 168 3.18 9.58 11.81
N MET A 169 3.70 8.70 10.96
CA MET A 169 4.87 8.97 10.10
C MET A 169 4.58 10.00 8.99
N GLY A 170 3.37 10.54 8.95
CA GLY A 170 2.95 11.59 8.03
C GLY A 170 2.29 11.12 6.74
N ALA A 171 1.99 9.82 6.59
CA ALA A 171 1.27 9.36 5.41
C ALA A 171 -0.09 10.06 5.28
N GLU A 172 -0.39 10.50 4.07
CA GLU A 172 -1.65 11.12 3.68
C GLU A 172 -2.51 10.15 2.84
N ILE A 173 -1.87 9.25 2.12
CA ILE A 173 -2.49 8.13 1.40
C ILE A 173 -1.86 6.82 1.89
N ILE A 174 -2.69 5.86 2.27
CA ILE A 174 -2.26 4.49 2.60
C ILE A 174 -2.59 3.60 1.42
N ILE A 175 -1.55 3.01 0.81
CA ILE A 175 -1.69 2.02 -0.24
C ILE A 175 -1.69 0.64 0.43
N ASN A 176 -2.85 -0.02 0.43
CA ASN A 176 -3.02 -1.38 0.93
C ASN A 176 -3.23 -2.34 -0.25
N ILE A 177 -2.18 -3.03 -0.66
CA ILE A 177 -2.24 -4.06 -1.68
C ILE A 177 -2.68 -5.39 -1.06
N VAL A 178 -3.63 -6.08 -1.71
CA VAL A 178 -4.35 -7.19 -1.10
C VAL A 178 -4.43 -8.37 -2.07
N LYS A 179 -4.41 -9.60 -1.52
CA LYS A 179 -4.73 -10.84 -2.22
C LYS A 179 -5.69 -11.68 -1.37
N THR A 180 -6.88 -11.17 -1.13
CA THR A 180 -7.92 -11.85 -0.36
C THR A 180 -8.77 -12.71 -1.29
N THR A 181 -8.80 -14.00 -0.98
CA THR A 181 -9.54 -15.03 -1.71
C THR A 181 -10.72 -15.59 -0.90
N THR A 182 -10.94 -15.08 0.31
CA THR A 182 -11.87 -15.56 1.33
C THR A 182 -13.01 -14.57 1.61
N GLU A 183 -14.01 -14.99 2.34
CA GLU A 183 -15.24 -14.19 2.56
C GLU A 183 -15.05 -12.98 3.48
N ASP A 184 -13.94 -12.92 4.20
CA ASP A 184 -13.56 -11.81 5.07
C ASP A 184 -13.21 -10.52 4.30
N ARG A 185 -13.17 -10.56 2.95
CA ARG A 185 -13.09 -9.34 2.13
C ARG A 185 -14.16 -8.31 2.51
N ALA A 186 -15.35 -8.76 2.90
CA ALA A 186 -16.40 -7.86 3.39
C ALA A 186 -15.97 -7.07 4.65
N GLN A 187 -15.21 -7.69 5.55
CA GLN A 187 -14.68 -7.05 6.74
C GLN A 187 -13.55 -6.08 6.38
N GLU A 188 -12.68 -6.43 5.43
CA GLU A 188 -11.59 -5.55 4.97
C GLU A 188 -12.10 -4.24 4.38
N LEU A 189 -13.26 -4.24 3.71
CA LEU A 189 -13.89 -3.00 3.22
C LEU A 189 -14.33 -2.10 4.37
N VAL A 190 -14.84 -2.68 5.46
CA VAL A 190 -15.16 -1.94 6.68
C VAL A 190 -13.88 -1.38 7.31
N LEU A 191 -12.82 -2.21 7.39
CA LEU A 191 -11.52 -1.77 7.93
C LEU A 191 -10.89 -0.66 7.08
N ALA A 192 -10.96 -0.73 5.75
CA ALA A 192 -10.45 0.32 4.88
C ALA A 192 -11.11 1.68 5.20
N ARG A 193 -12.43 1.70 5.37
CA ARG A 193 -13.19 2.90 5.75
C ARG A 193 -12.89 3.34 7.19
N ALA A 194 -12.88 2.41 8.14
CA ALA A 194 -12.59 2.71 9.53
C ALA A 194 -11.16 3.26 9.70
N ASN A 195 -10.18 2.64 9.04
CA ASN A 195 -8.79 3.08 9.06
C ASN A 195 -8.62 4.48 8.45
N SER A 196 -9.35 4.82 7.38
CA SER A 196 -9.38 6.17 6.83
C SER A 196 -9.91 7.17 7.86
N ILE A 197 -11.06 6.89 8.49
CA ILE A 197 -11.70 7.78 9.47
C ILE A 197 -10.78 8.05 10.66
N VAL A 198 -10.29 6.97 11.31
CA VAL A 198 -9.54 7.08 12.57
C VAL A 198 -8.13 7.62 12.39
N ASN A 199 -7.60 7.65 11.16
CA ASN A 199 -6.27 8.17 10.86
C ASN A 199 -6.32 9.43 9.98
N GLN A 200 -7.50 9.79 9.47
CA GLN A 200 -7.71 10.92 8.58
C GLN A 200 -6.74 10.90 7.41
N THR A 201 -6.76 9.76 6.68
CA THR A 201 -5.94 9.49 5.49
C THR A 201 -6.83 8.99 4.37
N PHE A 202 -6.42 9.18 3.12
CA PHE A 202 -6.97 8.35 2.05
C PHE A 202 -6.52 6.90 2.20
N THR A 203 -7.34 5.96 1.73
CA THR A 203 -6.97 4.55 1.60
C THR A 203 -7.21 4.09 0.17
N VAL A 204 -6.19 3.47 -0.44
CA VAL A 204 -6.27 2.73 -1.69
C VAL A 204 -6.14 1.26 -1.34
N SER A 205 -7.26 0.53 -1.26
CA SER A 205 -7.25 -0.93 -1.02
C SER A 205 -7.53 -1.65 -2.32
N VAL A 206 -6.49 -2.24 -2.92
CA VAL A 206 -6.58 -2.93 -4.20
C VAL A 206 -6.37 -4.43 -4.04
N ASN A 207 -7.41 -5.22 -4.39
CA ASN A 207 -7.42 -6.67 -4.31
C ASN A 207 -7.28 -7.29 -5.71
N CYS A 208 -6.83 -8.54 -5.76
CA CYS A 208 -6.85 -9.30 -7.01
C CYS A 208 -8.29 -9.65 -7.44
N ALA A 209 -8.50 -9.71 -8.76
CA ALA A 209 -9.79 -10.04 -9.35
C ALA A 209 -10.13 -11.55 -9.23
N GLY A 210 -11.39 -11.87 -9.41
CA GLY A 210 -11.84 -13.23 -9.63
C GLY A 210 -11.24 -13.87 -10.89
N PRO A 211 -11.24 -15.21 -11.01
CA PRO A 211 -11.88 -16.16 -10.08
C PRO A 211 -11.07 -16.48 -8.82
N ILE A 212 -9.78 -16.08 -8.75
CA ILE A 212 -8.90 -16.36 -7.61
C ILE A 212 -9.25 -15.43 -6.45
N GLY A 213 -9.23 -14.12 -6.71
CA GLY A 213 -9.50 -13.10 -5.71
C GLY A 213 -10.99 -12.80 -5.53
N LYS A 214 -11.32 -12.14 -4.45
CA LYS A 214 -12.67 -11.64 -4.18
C LYS A 214 -12.90 -10.23 -4.73
N GLY A 215 -11.95 -9.65 -5.45
CA GLY A 215 -12.05 -8.30 -6.01
C GLY A 215 -12.47 -7.27 -4.98
N ARG A 216 -13.49 -6.46 -5.30
CA ARG A 216 -14.10 -5.44 -4.45
C ARG A 216 -13.05 -4.44 -3.93
N SER A 217 -12.17 -3.99 -4.84
CA SER A 217 -11.22 -2.92 -4.52
C SER A 217 -11.97 -1.62 -4.19
N ILE A 218 -11.39 -0.83 -3.28
CA ILE A 218 -12.05 0.39 -2.80
C ILE A 218 -11.03 1.53 -2.62
N LEU A 219 -11.42 2.72 -3.04
CA LEU A 219 -10.73 3.97 -2.76
C LEU A 219 -11.57 4.76 -1.75
N VAL A 220 -10.97 5.19 -0.65
CA VAL A 220 -11.68 5.81 0.47
C VAL A 220 -11.07 7.17 0.78
N ASP A 221 -11.91 8.15 1.07
CA ASP A 221 -11.49 9.48 1.50
C ASP A 221 -11.14 9.55 3.01
N PRO A 222 -10.56 10.65 3.49
CA PRO A 222 -10.20 10.79 4.91
C PRO A 222 -11.40 10.81 5.89
N GLU A 223 -12.61 10.93 5.40
CA GLU A 223 -13.85 10.90 6.18
C GLU A 223 -14.59 9.56 6.11
N GLY A 224 -14.00 8.58 5.39
CA GLY A 224 -14.51 7.20 5.27
C GLY A 224 -15.54 7.00 4.16
N ALA A 225 -15.77 7.98 3.28
CA ALA A 225 -16.62 7.79 2.14
C ALA A 225 -15.89 7.00 1.05
N ALA A 226 -16.59 6.04 0.42
CA ALA A 226 -16.08 5.35 -0.75
C ALA A 226 -16.12 6.29 -1.95
N LEU A 227 -14.94 6.61 -2.50
CA LEU A 227 -14.79 7.40 -3.71
C LEU A 227 -15.05 6.56 -4.97
N VAL A 228 -14.52 5.34 -4.95
CA VAL A 228 -14.74 4.32 -6.00
C VAL A 228 -14.74 2.96 -5.31
N GLU A 229 -15.65 2.09 -5.70
CA GLU A 229 -15.72 0.68 -5.30
C GLU A 229 -16.08 -0.17 -6.52
N THR A 230 -15.55 -1.39 -6.61
CA THR A 230 -15.85 -2.31 -7.70
C THR A 230 -16.43 -3.63 -7.17
N ASP A 231 -16.90 -4.47 -8.10
CA ASP A 231 -17.27 -5.86 -7.85
C ASP A 231 -16.03 -6.79 -7.89
N ASP A 232 -16.21 -8.09 -8.16
CA ASP A 232 -15.14 -9.09 -8.21
C ASP A 232 -14.46 -9.21 -9.58
N ALA A 233 -15.03 -8.59 -10.62
CA ALA A 233 -14.50 -8.63 -11.99
C ALA A 233 -13.21 -7.80 -12.14
N PRO A 234 -12.36 -8.08 -13.15
CA PRO A 234 -11.23 -7.22 -13.48
C PRO A 234 -11.68 -5.77 -13.74
N ALA A 235 -11.00 -4.82 -13.13
CA ALA A 235 -11.34 -3.39 -13.21
C ALA A 235 -10.11 -2.50 -12.96
N VAL A 236 -10.18 -1.26 -13.42
CA VAL A 236 -9.20 -0.22 -13.08
C VAL A 236 -9.94 0.91 -12.36
N LEU A 237 -9.67 1.07 -11.06
CA LEU A 237 -10.23 2.15 -10.26
C LEU A 237 -9.34 3.39 -10.42
N ILE A 238 -9.93 4.48 -10.85
CA ILE A 238 -9.19 5.72 -11.10
C ILE A 238 -9.80 6.85 -10.28
N HIS A 239 -8.92 7.58 -9.56
CA HIS A 239 -9.32 8.77 -8.86
C HIS A 239 -8.18 9.80 -8.85
N THR A 240 -8.55 11.08 -8.80
CA THR A 240 -7.60 12.17 -8.57
C THR A 240 -7.70 12.60 -7.12
N PHE A 241 -6.68 12.24 -6.34
CA PHE A 241 -6.61 12.55 -4.91
C PHE A 241 -6.12 13.99 -4.72
N ASP A 242 -6.86 14.75 -3.93
CA ASP A 242 -6.45 16.06 -3.43
C ASP A 242 -5.92 15.90 -2.00
N LEU A 243 -4.59 15.94 -1.84
CA LEU A 243 -3.98 15.73 -0.53
C LEU A 243 -4.22 16.88 0.44
N ASP A 244 -4.65 18.06 -0.06
CA ASP A 244 -5.03 19.15 0.81
C ASP A 244 -6.29 18.83 1.63
N ALA A 245 -7.14 17.90 1.16
CA ALA A 245 -8.27 17.39 1.93
C ALA A 245 -7.83 16.72 3.25
N VAL A 246 -6.69 15.99 3.25
CA VAL A 246 -6.13 15.39 4.48
C VAL A 246 -5.75 16.46 5.49
N ALA A 247 -5.04 17.50 5.05
CA ALA A 247 -4.64 18.61 5.91
C ALA A 247 -5.88 19.33 6.49
N ASN A 248 -6.90 19.55 5.66
CA ASN A 248 -8.15 20.19 6.06
C ASN A 248 -8.92 19.35 7.10
N VAL A 249 -9.07 18.04 6.87
CA VAL A 249 -9.77 17.15 7.80
C VAL A 249 -8.98 17.00 9.12
N ARG A 250 -7.66 16.92 9.08
CA ARG A 250 -6.82 16.89 10.28
C ARG A 250 -6.91 18.18 11.09
N ALA A 251 -6.99 19.33 10.44
CA ALA A 251 -7.11 20.63 11.10
C ALA A 251 -8.51 20.91 11.66
N SER A 252 -9.56 20.60 10.88
CA SER A 252 -10.93 21.00 11.17
C SER A 252 -11.84 19.87 11.60
N GLY A 253 -11.49 18.62 11.31
CA GLY A 253 -12.38 17.47 11.46
C GLY A 253 -13.57 17.53 10.50
N THR A 254 -14.38 16.49 10.50
CA THR A 254 -15.67 16.47 9.81
C THR A 254 -16.63 17.41 10.50
N ALA A 255 -17.17 18.37 9.78
CA ALA A 255 -18.11 19.39 10.31
C ALA A 255 -17.61 20.12 11.59
N GLY A 256 -16.29 20.32 11.74
CA GLY A 256 -15.69 20.94 12.91
C GLY A 256 -15.56 20.01 14.15
N LEU A 257 -15.87 18.74 13.98
CA LEU A 257 -15.77 17.68 14.99
C LEU A 257 -14.54 16.78 14.69
N ASN A 258 -14.35 15.72 15.46
CA ASN A 258 -13.37 14.63 15.18
C ASN A 258 -11.92 15.11 14.91
N ARG A 259 -11.44 16.08 15.68
CA ARG A 259 -10.07 16.61 15.57
C ARG A 259 -9.11 15.81 16.44
N MET A 260 -8.91 14.54 16.13
CA MET A 260 -8.16 13.61 16.96
C MET A 260 -6.67 13.97 17.08
N TRP A 261 -6.06 14.56 16.05
CA TRP A 261 -4.66 14.96 16.06
C TRP A 261 -4.39 16.20 16.90
N SER A 262 -5.43 16.99 17.21
CA SER A 262 -5.39 18.12 18.14
C SER A 262 -6.11 17.82 19.46
N GLN A 263 -6.32 16.54 19.79
CA GLN A 263 -6.99 16.14 21.03
C GLN A 263 -6.15 16.42 22.28
N PHE A 264 -4.82 16.25 22.16
CA PHE A 264 -3.90 16.47 23.27
C PHE A 264 -3.31 17.88 23.23
N THR A 265 -3.14 18.47 24.42
CA THR A 265 -2.40 19.71 24.62
C THR A 265 -1.10 19.42 25.39
N THR A 266 -0.15 20.33 25.35
CA THR A 266 1.15 20.16 26.05
C THR A 266 1.00 20.09 27.57
N THR A 267 -0.15 20.49 28.12
CA THR A 267 -0.48 20.43 29.56
C THR A 267 -1.13 19.12 29.98
N ASP A 268 -1.56 18.29 29.02
CA ASP A 268 -2.16 17.00 29.34
C ASP A 268 -1.10 16.00 29.84
N PRO A 269 -1.50 15.08 30.72
CA PRO A 269 -0.58 14.05 31.19
C PRO A 269 -0.23 13.06 30.08
N THR A 270 0.98 12.51 30.16
CA THR A 270 1.37 11.39 29.31
C THR A 270 0.49 10.17 29.60
N LEU A 271 -0.06 9.56 28.57
CA LEU A 271 -0.85 8.34 28.66
C LEU A 271 0.05 7.11 28.49
N GLU A 272 0.10 6.26 29.50
CA GLU A 272 0.79 4.98 29.43
C GLU A 272 0.00 3.97 28.59
N LEU A 273 0.70 3.22 27.75
CA LEU A 273 0.14 2.13 26.94
C LEU A 273 0.79 0.79 27.35
N PRO A 274 0.32 0.16 28.42
CA PRO A 274 0.95 -1.05 28.96
C PRO A 274 1.02 -2.20 27.95
N ILE A 275 0.02 -2.33 27.07
CA ILE A 275 -0.03 -3.37 26.04
C ILE A 275 1.19 -3.32 25.08
N TYR A 276 1.80 -2.15 24.89
CA TYR A 276 2.97 -1.95 24.03
C TYR A 276 4.23 -1.65 24.83
N SER A 277 4.18 -1.69 26.16
CA SER A 277 5.24 -1.18 27.04
C SER A 277 5.66 0.26 26.66
N GLY A 278 4.69 1.08 26.21
CA GLY A 278 4.88 2.40 25.64
C GLY A 278 3.95 3.44 26.22
N ARG A 279 3.94 4.64 25.59
CA ARG A 279 3.11 5.76 26.02
C ARG A 279 2.80 6.70 24.86
N ILE A 280 1.67 7.41 24.96
CA ILE A 280 1.37 8.57 24.13
C ILE A 280 1.86 9.82 24.87
N SER A 281 2.74 10.59 24.22
CA SER A 281 3.19 11.89 24.68
C SER A 281 2.49 12.99 23.89
N PRO A 282 1.86 13.99 24.54
CA PRO A 282 1.15 15.07 23.85
C PRO A 282 2.01 15.81 22.82
N GLU A 283 3.30 16.02 23.12
CA GLU A 283 4.24 16.72 22.24
C GLU A 283 4.53 15.94 20.94
N ARG A 284 4.29 14.61 20.94
CA ARG A 284 4.49 13.72 19.79
C ARG A 284 3.20 13.32 19.11
N TRP A 285 2.04 13.74 19.65
CA TRP A 285 0.73 13.42 19.07
C TRP A 285 0.41 14.38 17.91
N ASN A 286 1.21 14.29 16.84
CA ASN A 286 1.02 15.07 15.62
C ASN A 286 1.62 14.32 14.44
N PRO A 287 0.91 14.23 13.30
CA PRO A 287 1.48 13.63 12.10
C PRO A 287 2.73 14.41 11.66
N GLN A 288 3.79 13.68 11.33
CA GLN A 288 5.01 14.30 10.82
C GLN A 288 4.74 14.89 9.44
N SER A 289 5.19 16.11 9.19
CA SER A 289 5.22 16.67 7.84
C SER A 289 6.24 15.94 6.98
N ALA A 290 5.98 15.82 5.68
CA ALA A 290 7.01 15.41 4.74
C ALA A 290 8.19 16.37 4.87
N SER A 291 9.39 15.87 5.19
CA SER A 291 10.58 16.71 5.15
C SER A 291 10.81 17.16 3.72
N PRO A 292 11.06 18.45 3.45
CA PRO A 292 11.65 18.83 2.17
C PRO A 292 12.91 17.99 2.01
N THR A 293 13.06 17.28 0.90
CA THR A 293 14.31 16.64 0.55
C THR A 293 15.39 17.72 0.62
N GLU A 294 16.29 17.64 1.62
CA GLU A 294 17.53 18.37 1.55
C GLU A 294 18.22 17.87 0.29
N GLU A 295 18.26 18.73 -0.72
CA GLU A 295 19.19 18.58 -1.83
C GLU A 295 20.57 18.56 -1.19
N GLU A 296 21.19 17.38 -1.11
CA GLU A 296 22.59 17.28 -0.75
C GLU A 296 23.38 18.13 -1.74
N SER A 297 23.90 19.22 -1.21
CA SER A 297 24.88 20.11 -1.85
C SER A 297 26.23 19.43 -2.00
#